data_27cf385560909b0633e17dc650328536
#
_entry.id   27cf385560909b0633e17dc650328536
#
_cell.length_a   1.000
_cell.length_b   1.000
_cell.length_c   1.000
_cell.angle_alpha   90.00
_cell.angle_beta   90.00
_cell.angle_gamma   90.00
#
_symmetry.space_group_name_H-M   'P 1'
#
loop_
_entity.id
_entity.type
_entity.pdbx_description
1 polymer ?
#
loop_
_entity_poly.entity_id
_entity_poly.type
_entity_poly.pdbx_seq_one_letter_code
_entity_poly.pdbx_strand_id
1 'polypeptide(L)'
;RPPRSTLFPYTTLFRSAYKNNLHIYDFDRNTGVLSNHNKVIIYDSINFGDIRFSSVEWSPNSRFIYVSNELELYQIDTWEENLQDGVRLIGVYDGTLNPFPNTFFLMAQGPDCRIYMCSTSGNETYHVINKPDELGAACDFVQNGIKLPYEAGFGSMPNFPRFRVDEVEKCDPTIVSVFGDYVWYRRDIKVWPNPSSGVFNIELPDVGAGKLVVSNINGQILYDKDMSNIINQEQIDISHYPSGRYNVEFWPEKVKDRVYYGAQVVLSGK
;
A
#
# COMPACT_ATOMS: atom_id res chain seq x y z
N ARG A 1 0.00 -15.30 -29.65
CA ARG A 1 1.15 -15.85 -28.89
C ARG A 1 0.64 -16.32 -27.54
N PRO A 2 1.07 -17.50 -27.03
CA PRO A 2 0.81 -17.84 -25.65
C PRO A 2 1.46 -16.75 -24.78
N PRO A 3 0.85 -16.38 -23.63
CA PRO A 3 1.47 -15.44 -22.72
C PRO A 3 2.89 -15.94 -22.43
N ARG A 4 3.87 -15.10 -22.60
CA ARG A 4 5.25 -15.40 -22.19
C ARG A 4 5.15 -15.85 -20.76
N SER A 5 5.52 -17.09 -20.54
CA SER A 5 5.24 -17.94 -19.41
C SER A 5 4.99 -17.20 -18.11
N THR A 6 3.99 -17.65 -17.38
CA THR A 6 3.57 -17.37 -16.03
C THR A 6 4.66 -17.36 -14.93
N LEU A 7 5.90 -17.24 -15.29
CA LEU A 7 7.05 -17.15 -14.42
C LEU A 7 7.48 -15.70 -14.28
N PHE A 8 6.70 -15.00 -13.53
CA PHE A 8 7.01 -13.82 -12.72
C PHE A 8 7.63 -12.55 -13.31
N PRO A 9 7.14 -11.41 -12.80
CA PRO A 9 7.53 -10.11 -13.31
C PRO A 9 9.03 -9.96 -13.20
N TYR A 10 9.59 -9.66 -14.30
CA TYR A 10 10.97 -9.32 -14.46
C TYR A 10 11.32 -8.16 -13.55
N THR A 11 12.45 -8.27 -12.90
CA THR A 11 12.94 -7.15 -12.10
C THR A 11 13.30 -6.04 -13.07
N THR A 12 12.50 -5.01 -13.11
CA THR A 12 12.85 -3.80 -13.82
C THR A 12 13.90 -3.09 -13.01
N LEU A 13 15.13 -3.08 -13.47
CA LEU A 13 16.19 -2.31 -12.88
C LEU A 13 16.26 -0.92 -13.52
N PHE A 14 16.17 0.04 -12.69
CA PHE A 14 15.99 1.44 -12.86
C PHE A 14 17.25 2.24 -12.76
N ARG A 15 17.37 3.16 -13.57
CA ARG A 15 17.88 4.53 -13.49
C ARG A 15 18.86 4.88 -14.56
N SER A 16 18.45 5.86 -15.33
CA SER A 16 19.37 6.87 -15.75
C SER A 16 18.79 8.22 -15.32
N ALA A 17 19.46 8.91 -14.42
CA ALA A 17 19.11 10.25 -14.00
C ALA A 17 19.27 11.30 -15.13
N TYR A 18 19.78 10.90 -16.28
CA TYR A 18 20.18 11.79 -17.36
C TYR A 18 19.45 11.58 -18.70
N LYS A 19 18.71 10.49 -18.85
CA LYS A 19 17.90 10.25 -20.06
C LYS A 19 16.73 9.38 -19.67
N ASN A 20 15.52 9.79 -20.01
CA ASN A 20 14.27 9.11 -19.75
C ASN A 20 14.21 7.77 -20.50
N ASN A 21 14.98 6.78 -20.09
CA ASN A 21 15.00 5.47 -20.69
C ASN A 21 14.53 4.44 -19.68
N LEU A 22 13.66 3.55 -20.12
CA LEU A 22 13.29 2.35 -19.38
C LEU A 22 14.16 1.20 -19.83
N HIS A 23 14.77 0.50 -18.90
CA HIS A 23 15.54 -0.71 -19.15
C HIS A 23 14.79 -1.91 -18.56
N ILE A 24 14.54 -2.93 -19.38
CA ILE A 24 13.80 -4.14 -19.03
C ILE A 24 14.74 -5.33 -19.22
N TYR A 25 14.74 -6.24 -18.24
CA TYR A 25 15.55 -7.46 -18.25
C TYR A 25 14.70 -8.66 -17.87
N ASP A 26 15.08 -9.82 -18.34
CA ASP A 26 14.66 -11.08 -17.77
C ASP A 26 15.53 -11.39 -16.55
N PHE A 27 14.93 -11.80 -15.45
CA PHE A 27 15.62 -12.16 -14.21
C PHE A 27 15.42 -13.64 -13.90
N ASP A 28 16.52 -14.39 -13.86
CA ASP A 28 16.52 -15.78 -13.38
C ASP A 28 16.67 -15.81 -11.87
N ARG A 29 15.63 -16.20 -11.18
CA ARG A 29 15.61 -16.27 -9.70
C ARG A 29 16.55 -17.30 -9.11
N ASN A 30 16.86 -18.38 -9.84
CA ASN A 30 17.71 -19.45 -9.32
C ASN A 30 19.19 -19.05 -9.38
N THR A 31 19.56 -18.30 -10.41
CA THR A 31 20.95 -17.91 -10.65
C THR A 31 21.24 -16.46 -10.30
N GLY A 32 20.20 -15.61 -10.17
CA GLY A 32 20.35 -14.16 -9.98
C GLY A 32 20.80 -13.42 -11.25
N VAL A 33 20.80 -14.08 -12.39
CA VAL A 33 21.32 -13.52 -13.66
C VAL A 33 20.26 -12.68 -14.35
N LEU A 34 20.66 -11.50 -14.83
CA LEU A 34 19.89 -10.64 -15.72
C LEU A 34 20.25 -10.94 -17.17
N SER A 35 19.26 -11.06 -18.05
CA SER A 35 19.42 -11.34 -19.46
C SER A 35 18.40 -10.58 -20.31
N ASN A 36 18.47 -10.70 -21.64
CA ASN A 36 17.50 -10.14 -22.59
C ASN A 36 17.20 -8.64 -22.38
N HIS A 37 18.27 -7.86 -22.24
CA HIS A 37 18.15 -6.42 -22.08
C HIS A 37 17.39 -5.76 -23.23
N ASN A 38 16.32 -5.03 -22.89
CA ASN A 38 15.57 -4.17 -23.78
C ASN A 38 15.60 -2.73 -23.26
N LYS A 39 15.77 -1.79 -24.18
CA LYS A 39 15.73 -0.37 -23.87
C LYS A 39 14.55 0.28 -24.57
N VAL A 40 13.72 1.00 -23.81
CA VAL A 40 12.61 1.78 -24.33
C VAL A 40 12.88 3.26 -24.05
N ILE A 41 12.76 4.09 -25.04
CA ILE A 41 12.94 5.53 -24.92
C ILE A 41 11.60 6.13 -24.52
N ILE A 42 11.58 6.79 -23.35
CA ILE A 42 10.43 7.58 -22.90
C ILE A 42 10.70 9.02 -23.32
N TYR A 43 9.94 9.51 -24.29
CA TYR A 43 10.08 10.87 -24.77
C TYR A 43 9.61 11.85 -23.71
N ASP A 44 10.43 12.86 -23.48
CA ASP A 44 10.09 14.00 -22.68
C ASP A 44 9.59 15.10 -23.62
N SER A 45 8.28 15.30 -23.68
CA SER A 45 7.68 16.35 -24.51
C SER A 45 7.83 17.74 -23.89
N ILE A 46 8.13 17.77 -22.58
CA ILE A 46 8.29 19.00 -21.81
C ILE A 46 9.74 19.13 -21.37
N ASN A 47 10.50 20.00 -22.04
CA ASN A 47 11.93 20.23 -21.76
C ASN A 47 12.12 21.01 -20.45
N PHE A 48 12.07 20.31 -19.30
CA PHE A 48 12.16 20.90 -17.95
C PHE A 48 13.48 20.58 -17.24
N GLY A 49 14.60 20.57 -17.94
CA GLY A 49 15.92 20.35 -17.34
C GLY A 49 16.30 18.87 -17.13
N ASP A 50 17.52 18.63 -16.66
CA ASP A 50 18.18 17.32 -16.74
C ASP A 50 17.88 16.35 -15.57
N ILE A 51 17.16 16.74 -14.54
CA ILE A 51 16.92 15.92 -13.35
C ILE A 51 15.42 15.79 -13.13
N ARG A 52 14.92 14.55 -13.30
CA ARG A 52 13.53 14.22 -13.01
C ARG A 52 13.44 12.97 -12.16
N PHE A 53 12.50 13.00 -11.24
CA PHE A 53 12.13 11.83 -10.48
C PHE A 53 11.22 10.96 -11.34
N SER A 54 11.46 9.67 -11.33
CA SER A 54 10.66 8.71 -12.08
C SER A 54 10.38 7.46 -11.27
N SER A 55 9.27 6.81 -11.57
CA SER A 55 8.87 5.55 -11.00
C SER A 55 8.35 4.61 -12.08
N VAL A 56 8.36 3.33 -11.77
CA VAL A 56 7.81 2.29 -12.64
C VAL A 56 6.99 1.34 -11.82
N GLU A 57 5.84 0.94 -12.36
CA GLU A 57 5.00 -0.09 -11.77
C GLU A 57 4.40 -0.96 -12.87
N TRP A 58 4.22 -2.26 -12.57
CA TRP A 58 3.57 -3.20 -13.45
C TRP A 58 2.06 -3.21 -13.25
N SER A 59 1.33 -3.44 -14.33
CA SER A 59 -0.08 -3.81 -14.22
C SER A 59 -0.22 -5.19 -13.53
N PRO A 60 -1.36 -5.46 -12.85
CA PRO A 60 -1.61 -6.74 -12.19
C PRO A 60 -1.44 -7.96 -13.09
N ASN A 61 -1.87 -7.87 -14.34
CA ASN A 61 -1.75 -8.94 -15.34
C ASN A 61 -0.35 -9.02 -15.99
N SER A 62 0.59 -8.16 -15.59
CA SER A 62 1.96 -8.07 -16.10
C SER A 62 2.05 -7.78 -17.62
N ARG A 63 1.00 -7.20 -18.21
CA ARG A 63 1.02 -6.79 -19.62
C ARG A 63 1.60 -5.38 -19.80
N PHE A 64 1.19 -4.45 -18.92
CA PHE A 64 1.57 -3.06 -19.07
C PHE A 64 2.61 -2.64 -18.02
N ILE A 65 3.51 -1.78 -18.44
CA ILE A 65 4.44 -1.07 -17.56
C ILE A 65 4.03 0.39 -17.56
N TYR A 66 3.82 0.95 -16.37
CA TYR A 66 3.59 2.37 -16.18
C TYR A 66 4.88 3.06 -15.78
N VAL A 67 5.16 4.20 -16.38
CA VAL A 67 6.36 5.01 -16.12
C VAL A 67 5.94 6.44 -15.88
N SER A 68 6.29 7.00 -14.73
CA SER A 68 6.13 8.43 -14.46
C SER A 68 7.45 9.16 -14.67
N ASN A 69 7.38 10.43 -15.10
CA ASN A 69 8.53 11.33 -15.21
C ASN A 69 8.22 12.72 -14.64
N GLU A 70 7.60 12.79 -13.47
CA GLU A 70 7.12 14.01 -12.80
C GLU A 70 5.94 14.72 -13.48
N LEU A 71 6.01 14.98 -14.78
CA LEU A 71 4.99 15.75 -15.50
C LEU A 71 4.16 14.89 -16.45
N GLU A 72 4.61 13.70 -16.74
CA GLU A 72 3.97 12.81 -17.70
C GLU A 72 3.91 11.38 -17.16
N LEU A 73 2.84 10.69 -17.50
CA LEU A 73 2.62 9.29 -17.21
C LEU A 73 2.50 8.52 -18.52
N TYR A 74 3.31 7.49 -18.69
CA TYR A 74 3.32 6.62 -19.85
C TYR A 74 2.90 5.21 -19.50
N GLN A 75 2.27 4.54 -20.46
CA GLN A 75 1.98 3.11 -20.46
C GLN A 75 2.75 2.45 -21.60
N ILE A 76 3.40 1.32 -21.33
CA ILE A 76 4.11 0.52 -22.30
C ILE A 76 3.43 -0.85 -22.42
N ASP A 77 2.94 -1.21 -23.61
CA ASP A 77 2.38 -2.53 -23.86
C ASP A 77 3.51 -3.53 -24.16
N THR A 78 3.76 -4.46 -23.26
CA THR A 78 4.84 -5.44 -23.42
C THR A 78 4.50 -6.59 -24.37
N TRP A 79 3.28 -6.63 -24.90
CA TRP A 79 2.87 -7.60 -25.90
C TRP A 79 3.19 -7.15 -27.34
N GLU A 80 3.57 -5.89 -27.53
CA GLU A 80 4.07 -5.43 -28.81
C GLU A 80 5.41 -6.13 -29.16
N GLU A 81 5.63 -6.40 -30.46
CA GLU A 81 6.89 -7.00 -30.91
C GLU A 81 8.08 -6.09 -30.67
N ASN A 82 7.90 -4.83 -30.98
CA ASN A 82 8.82 -3.76 -30.65
C ASN A 82 8.23 -2.95 -29.49
N LEU A 83 8.85 -2.99 -28.33
CA LEU A 83 8.37 -2.32 -27.13
C LEU A 83 8.24 -0.79 -27.31
N GLN A 84 9.02 -0.20 -28.22
CA GLN A 84 8.95 1.24 -28.50
C GLN A 84 7.59 1.64 -29.11
N ASP A 85 6.99 0.76 -29.90
CA ASP A 85 5.69 0.99 -30.53
C ASP A 85 4.54 0.85 -29.52
N GLY A 86 4.82 0.20 -28.38
CA GLY A 86 3.90 0.05 -27.26
C GLY A 86 3.81 1.27 -26.34
N VAL A 87 4.65 2.30 -26.51
CA VAL A 87 4.70 3.46 -25.63
C VAL A 87 3.52 4.38 -25.91
N ARG A 88 2.74 4.71 -24.88
CA ARG A 88 1.57 5.61 -24.95
C ARG A 88 1.61 6.62 -23.81
N LEU A 89 1.40 7.87 -24.11
CA LEU A 89 1.18 8.91 -23.13
C LEU A 89 -0.24 8.77 -22.56
N ILE A 90 -0.34 8.60 -21.22
CA ILE A 90 -1.61 8.41 -20.52
C ILE A 90 -2.08 9.67 -19.83
N GLY A 91 -1.16 10.45 -19.27
CA GLY A 91 -1.49 11.67 -18.57
C GLY A 91 -0.38 12.70 -18.58
N VAL A 92 -0.79 13.95 -18.50
CA VAL A 92 0.10 15.10 -18.32
C VAL A 92 -0.35 15.83 -17.08
N TYR A 93 0.59 16.27 -16.27
CA TYR A 93 0.32 17.05 -15.07
C TYR A 93 -0.54 18.28 -15.40
N ASP A 94 -1.65 18.44 -14.69
CA ASP A 94 -2.68 19.43 -14.96
C ASP A 94 -2.42 20.80 -14.32
N GLY A 95 -1.30 20.94 -13.59
CA GLY A 95 -0.94 22.19 -12.91
C GLY A 95 -1.55 22.36 -11.52
N THR A 96 -2.23 21.34 -10.98
CA THR A 96 -2.87 21.40 -9.66
C THR A 96 -1.85 21.61 -8.55
N LEU A 97 -2.14 22.56 -7.65
CA LEU A 97 -1.41 22.82 -6.41
C LEU A 97 -2.30 22.50 -5.22
N ASN A 98 -1.83 21.61 -4.31
CA ASN A 98 -2.61 21.28 -3.08
C ASN A 98 -1.75 20.71 -1.93
N PRO A 99 -1.08 21.50 -1.11
CA PRO A 99 -0.72 22.91 -1.30
C PRO A 99 0.44 23.14 -2.29
N PHE A 100 1.19 22.07 -2.61
CA PHE A 100 2.33 22.09 -3.52
C PHE A 100 1.96 21.46 -4.88
N PRO A 101 2.84 21.59 -5.91
CA PRO A 101 2.65 20.89 -7.18
C PRO A 101 2.43 19.39 -6.96
N ASN A 102 1.27 18.87 -7.40
CA ASN A 102 0.96 17.46 -7.27
C ASN A 102 1.41 16.70 -8.51
N THR A 103 2.73 16.61 -8.70
CA THR A 103 3.38 15.95 -9.84
C THR A 103 3.40 14.44 -9.68
N PHE A 104 3.73 13.71 -10.74
CA PHE A 104 3.73 12.23 -10.78
C PHE A 104 5.06 11.69 -10.26
N PHE A 105 5.01 10.89 -9.19
CA PHE A 105 6.23 10.32 -8.61
C PHE A 105 6.09 8.83 -8.36
N LEU A 106 6.31 8.38 -7.11
CA LEU A 106 6.33 6.95 -6.81
C LEU A 106 4.97 6.31 -6.99
N MET A 107 4.98 5.15 -7.60
CA MET A 107 3.81 4.30 -7.80
C MET A 107 3.90 3.03 -6.99
N ALA A 108 2.74 2.54 -6.55
CA ALA A 108 2.61 1.21 -5.96
C ALA A 108 1.24 0.61 -6.29
N GLN A 109 1.22 -0.67 -6.60
CA GLN A 109 -0.02 -1.41 -6.77
C GLN A 109 -0.66 -1.70 -5.41
N GLY A 110 -1.96 -1.36 -5.28
CA GLY A 110 -2.78 -1.72 -4.13
C GLY A 110 -3.30 -3.16 -4.17
N PRO A 111 -3.87 -3.65 -3.05
CA PRO A 111 -4.49 -4.98 -3.00
C PRO A 111 -5.75 -5.08 -3.87
N ASP A 112 -6.35 -3.97 -4.21
CA ASP A 112 -7.53 -3.81 -5.06
C ASP A 112 -7.22 -3.73 -6.55
N CYS A 113 -6.02 -4.08 -6.96
CA CYS A 113 -5.53 -4.05 -8.34
C CYS A 113 -5.28 -2.64 -8.92
N ARG A 114 -5.62 -1.59 -8.23
CA ARG A 114 -5.34 -0.23 -8.70
C ARG A 114 -3.87 0.15 -8.46
N ILE A 115 -3.36 1.05 -9.27
CA ILE A 115 -2.05 1.65 -9.04
C ILE A 115 -2.25 3.04 -8.47
N TYR A 116 -1.63 3.29 -7.32
CA TYR A 116 -1.64 4.57 -6.64
C TYR A 116 -0.32 5.28 -6.88
N MET A 117 -0.37 6.61 -6.97
CA MET A 117 0.82 7.41 -7.23
C MET A 117 0.83 8.65 -6.35
N CYS A 118 1.92 8.83 -5.61
CA CYS A 118 2.16 10.05 -4.83
C CYS A 118 2.90 11.09 -5.66
N SER A 119 3.02 12.30 -5.11
CA SER A 119 3.83 13.36 -5.71
C SER A 119 5.21 13.48 -5.07
N THR A 120 6.04 14.32 -5.66
CA THR A 120 7.35 14.73 -5.12
C THR A 120 7.25 15.68 -3.93
N SER A 121 6.06 16.13 -3.57
CA SER A 121 5.81 17.09 -2.50
C SER A 121 4.77 16.56 -1.52
N GLY A 122 4.63 17.19 -0.34
CA GLY A 122 3.53 16.90 0.58
C GLY A 122 2.21 17.39 -0.02
N ASN A 123 1.28 16.47 -0.25
CA ASN A 123 -0.03 16.76 -0.81
C ASN A 123 -1.13 15.97 -0.10
N GLU A 124 -2.36 16.48 -0.16
CA GLU A 124 -3.54 15.85 0.44
C GLU A 124 -4.22 14.86 -0.53
N THR A 125 -3.64 14.59 -1.68
CA THR A 125 -4.24 13.69 -2.67
C THR A 125 -3.23 12.75 -3.29
N TYR A 126 -3.70 11.58 -3.73
CA TYR A 126 -2.98 10.67 -4.62
C TYR A 126 -3.66 10.62 -5.98
N HIS A 127 -2.85 10.41 -7.01
CA HIS A 127 -3.34 10.00 -8.32
C HIS A 127 -3.64 8.50 -8.29
N VAL A 128 -4.52 8.03 -9.18
CA VAL A 128 -4.90 6.63 -9.26
C VAL A 128 -5.10 6.17 -10.70
N ILE A 129 -4.65 4.96 -11.00
CA ILE A 129 -4.99 4.22 -12.21
C ILE A 129 -5.98 3.14 -11.77
N ASN A 130 -7.26 3.30 -12.13
CA ASN A 130 -8.33 2.44 -11.63
C ASN A 130 -8.38 1.07 -12.31
N LYS A 131 -7.97 1.00 -13.58
CA LYS A 131 -8.03 -0.21 -14.41
C LYS A 131 -6.69 -0.44 -15.12
N PRO A 132 -5.60 -0.71 -14.35
CA PRO A 132 -4.26 -0.75 -14.93
C PRO A 132 -4.04 -1.86 -15.95
N ASP A 133 -4.94 -2.83 -16.06
CA ASP A 133 -4.89 -3.90 -17.05
C ASP A 133 -5.51 -3.52 -18.41
N GLU A 134 -6.03 -2.31 -18.52
CA GLU A 134 -6.65 -1.81 -19.75
C GLU A 134 -5.71 -0.90 -20.55
N LEU A 135 -5.89 -0.91 -21.87
CA LEU A 135 -5.02 -0.20 -22.80
C LEU A 135 -5.38 1.29 -22.92
N GLY A 136 -4.39 2.15 -22.86
CA GLY A 136 -4.53 3.58 -23.16
C GLY A 136 -5.49 4.27 -22.18
N ALA A 137 -6.38 5.11 -22.67
CA ALA A 137 -7.33 5.86 -21.84
C ALA A 137 -8.32 4.95 -21.07
N ALA A 138 -8.51 3.71 -21.51
CA ALA A 138 -9.36 2.75 -20.80
C ALA A 138 -8.75 2.33 -19.44
N CYS A 139 -7.47 2.60 -19.19
CA CYS A 139 -6.86 2.35 -17.88
C CYS A 139 -7.44 3.24 -16.77
N ASP A 140 -8.22 4.25 -17.13
CA ASP A 140 -8.93 5.15 -16.21
C ASP A 140 -7.99 5.82 -15.20
N PHE A 141 -6.98 6.53 -15.73
CA PHE A 141 -6.08 7.35 -14.92
C PHE A 141 -6.78 8.64 -14.45
N VAL A 142 -6.79 8.86 -13.16
CA VAL A 142 -7.41 10.03 -12.52
C VAL A 142 -6.38 10.78 -11.69
N GLN A 143 -6.11 12.03 -12.07
CA GLN A 143 -5.28 12.93 -11.27
C GLN A 143 -6.05 13.37 -10.03
N ASN A 144 -5.37 13.40 -8.88
CA ASN A 144 -5.97 13.77 -7.60
C ASN A 144 -7.22 12.94 -7.23
N GLY A 145 -7.27 11.69 -7.70
CA GLY A 145 -8.45 10.82 -7.59
C GLY A 145 -8.77 10.34 -6.18
N ILE A 146 -7.81 10.45 -5.26
CA ILE A 146 -8.00 10.05 -3.86
C ILE A 146 -7.60 11.18 -2.93
N LYS A 147 -8.55 11.61 -2.09
CA LYS A 147 -8.28 12.56 -1.03
C LYS A 147 -7.79 11.83 0.22
N LEU A 148 -6.67 12.28 0.75
CA LEU A 148 -6.11 11.78 2.00
C LEU A 148 -6.66 12.58 3.19
N PRO A 149 -6.77 11.97 4.38
CA PRO A 149 -7.21 12.67 5.58
C PRO A 149 -6.19 13.72 6.07
N TYR A 150 -4.92 13.56 5.68
CA TYR A 150 -3.80 14.43 6.03
C TYR A 150 -2.82 14.50 4.87
N GLU A 151 -1.95 15.50 4.88
CA GLU A 151 -0.85 15.59 3.92
C GLU A 151 0.03 14.34 3.96
N ALA A 152 0.25 13.75 2.80
CA ALA A 152 1.27 12.73 2.62
C ALA A 152 2.63 13.42 2.47
N GLY A 153 3.62 12.96 3.23
CA GLY A 153 4.98 13.48 3.11
C GLY A 153 5.62 13.11 1.76
N PHE A 154 6.77 13.71 1.48
CA PHE A 154 7.57 13.41 0.28
C PHE A 154 7.81 11.90 0.11
N GLY A 155 7.45 11.37 -1.04
CA GLY A 155 7.68 9.97 -1.38
C GLY A 155 6.99 8.96 -0.46
N SER A 156 5.84 9.29 0.12
CA SER A 156 5.11 8.46 1.10
C SER A 156 4.39 7.26 0.48
N MET A 157 5.04 6.55 -0.44
CA MET A 157 4.56 5.27 -0.95
C MET A 157 5.35 4.13 -0.33
N PRO A 158 4.72 2.97 -0.08
CA PRO A 158 5.42 1.77 0.32
C PRO A 158 6.49 1.42 -0.72
N ASN A 159 7.75 1.33 -0.31
CA ASN A 159 8.87 1.01 -1.18
C ASN A 159 9.34 -0.45 -1.03
N PHE A 160 8.48 -1.31 -0.49
CA PHE A 160 8.77 -2.72 -0.35
C PHE A 160 8.63 -3.43 -1.70
N PRO A 161 9.60 -4.29 -2.08
CA PRO A 161 9.42 -5.15 -3.22
C PRO A 161 8.19 -6.04 -2.98
N ARG A 162 7.27 -6.05 -3.93
CA ARG A 162 6.13 -6.94 -3.87
C ARG A 162 6.55 -8.33 -4.33
N PHE A 163 6.99 -9.14 -3.41
CA PHE A 163 7.33 -10.53 -3.67
C PHE A 163 6.04 -11.35 -3.78
N ARG A 164 5.64 -11.66 -4.98
CA ARG A 164 4.69 -12.73 -5.25
C ARG A 164 5.49 -14.03 -5.29
N VAL A 165 5.49 -14.78 -4.19
CA VAL A 165 6.38 -15.94 -4.06
C VAL A 165 5.74 -17.21 -4.62
N ASP A 166 4.41 -17.27 -4.68
CA ASP A 166 3.64 -18.40 -5.19
C ASP A 166 2.54 -17.95 -6.15
N GLU A 167 1.48 -18.72 -6.34
CA GLU A 167 0.40 -18.45 -7.28
C GLU A 167 -0.04 -16.98 -7.26
N VAL A 168 -0.23 -16.42 -8.44
CA VAL A 168 -0.68 -15.02 -8.61
C VAL A 168 -1.93 -14.83 -7.77
N GLU A 169 -1.78 -14.22 -6.59
CA GLU A 169 -2.94 -13.70 -5.88
C GLU A 169 -3.66 -12.80 -6.87
N LYS A 170 -4.82 -13.26 -7.31
CA LYS A 170 -5.69 -12.42 -8.11
C LYS A 170 -6.00 -11.23 -7.21
N CYS A 171 -5.68 -10.05 -7.68
CA CYS A 171 -6.20 -8.87 -7.03
C CYS A 171 -7.70 -9.05 -6.84
N ASP A 172 -8.21 -8.72 -5.68
CA ASP A 172 -9.65 -8.72 -5.46
C ASP A 172 -10.16 -7.30 -5.71
N PRO A 173 -10.80 -7.02 -6.85
CA PRO A 173 -11.36 -5.71 -7.13
C PRO A 173 -12.55 -5.39 -6.22
N THR A 174 -13.03 -6.37 -5.45
CA THR A 174 -14.07 -6.14 -4.44
C THR A 174 -13.51 -5.65 -3.11
N ILE A 175 -12.20 -5.68 -2.92
CA ILE A 175 -11.55 -4.93 -1.85
C ILE A 175 -11.65 -3.45 -2.22
N VAL A 176 -12.86 -2.94 -2.11
CA VAL A 176 -13.15 -1.52 -2.22
C VAL A 176 -12.36 -0.83 -1.12
N SER A 177 -11.55 0.12 -1.51
CA SER A 177 -10.66 0.86 -0.64
C SER A 177 -11.24 1.08 0.76
N VAL A 178 -10.51 0.65 1.75
CA VAL A 178 -10.76 0.93 3.16
C VAL A 178 -10.72 2.46 3.44
N PHE A 179 -10.49 3.29 2.45
CA PHE A 179 -10.44 4.75 2.55
C PHE A 179 -11.78 5.47 2.35
N GLY A 180 -12.84 4.76 2.03
CA GLY A 180 -14.19 5.29 2.18
C GLY A 180 -14.59 5.19 3.64
N ASP A 181 -14.59 6.26 4.36
CA ASP A 181 -15.23 6.43 5.68
C ASP A 181 -14.78 5.53 6.87
N TYR A 182 -13.67 4.81 6.82
CA TYR A 182 -13.28 3.84 7.86
C TYR A 182 -11.99 4.20 8.60
N VAL A 183 -11.77 5.46 8.95
CA VAL A 183 -10.75 5.79 9.95
C VAL A 183 -11.30 5.44 11.32
N TRP A 184 -10.79 4.37 11.90
CA TRP A 184 -11.05 4.03 13.28
C TRP A 184 -10.13 4.84 14.18
N TYR A 185 -10.70 5.58 15.10
CA TYR A 185 -9.94 6.34 16.08
C TYR A 185 -9.67 5.45 17.29
N ARG A 186 -8.41 5.27 17.61
CA ARG A 186 -8.01 4.60 18.84
C ARG A 186 -8.15 5.57 20.01
N ARG A 187 -8.82 5.13 21.08
CA ARG A 187 -8.76 5.74 22.40
C ARG A 187 -8.04 4.81 23.37
N ASP A 188 -7.23 5.38 24.24
CA ASP A 188 -6.48 4.58 25.19
C ASP A 188 -7.39 4.10 26.32
N ILE A 189 -7.16 2.85 26.74
CA ILE A 189 -7.73 2.25 27.95
C ILE A 189 -6.63 2.01 28.99
N LYS A 190 -7.02 1.95 30.25
CA LYS A 190 -6.08 1.63 31.31
C LYS A 190 -5.88 0.13 31.44
N VAL A 191 -4.61 -0.27 31.60
CA VAL A 191 -4.20 -1.66 31.82
C VAL A 191 -3.27 -1.68 33.02
N TRP A 192 -3.55 -2.55 34.00
CA TRP A 192 -2.70 -2.65 35.19
C TRP A 192 -2.72 -4.06 35.83
N PRO A 193 -1.60 -4.52 36.42
CA PRO A 193 -0.28 -3.91 36.32
C PRO A 193 0.28 -3.97 34.90
N ASN A 194 1.11 -3.00 34.56
CA ASN A 194 1.84 -2.96 33.29
C ASN A 194 3.23 -2.37 33.55
N PRO A 195 4.33 -3.15 33.49
CA PRO A 195 4.41 -4.57 33.11
C PRO A 195 3.65 -5.55 34.04
N SER A 196 3.27 -6.69 33.48
CA SER A 196 2.50 -7.74 34.12
C SER A 196 3.24 -9.08 34.12
N SER A 197 2.96 -9.95 35.10
CA SER A 197 3.40 -11.34 35.11
C SER A 197 2.52 -12.28 34.25
N GLY A 198 1.54 -11.71 33.52
CA GLY A 198 0.61 -12.43 32.65
C GLY A 198 -0.86 -12.25 33.05
N VAL A 199 -1.14 -11.83 34.29
CA VAL A 199 -2.49 -11.47 34.72
C VAL A 199 -2.56 -9.97 34.91
N PHE A 200 -3.53 -9.33 34.26
CA PHE A 200 -3.73 -7.89 34.32
C PHE A 200 -5.21 -7.55 34.21
N ASN A 201 -5.56 -6.37 34.66
CA ASN A 201 -6.90 -5.82 34.57
C ASN A 201 -6.94 -4.74 33.49
N ILE A 202 -8.10 -4.57 32.91
CA ILE A 202 -8.41 -3.47 32.00
C ILE A 202 -9.61 -2.69 32.51
N GLU A 203 -9.60 -1.38 32.28
CA GLU A 203 -10.77 -0.53 32.52
C GLU A 203 -11.41 -0.22 31.15
N LEU A 204 -12.61 -0.74 30.95
CA LEU A 204 -13.38 -0.52 29.74
C LEU A 204 -14.25 0.73 29.86
N PRO A 205 -14.40 1.52 28.80
CA PRO A 205 -15.32 2.64 28.79
C PRO A 205 -16.78 2.16 28.76
N ASP A 206 -17.69 3.01 29.22
CA ASP A 206 -19.12 2.78 29.18
C ASP A 206 -19.67 2.97 27.75
N VAL A 207 -19.41 2.03 26.87
CA VAL A 207 -19.78 2.08 25.44
C VAL A 207 -20.68 0.92 24.99
N GLY A 208 -21.13 0.12 25.95
CA GLY A 208 -22.01 -1.03 25.68
C GLY A 208 -21.30 -2.32 25.30
N ALA A 209 -22.05 -3.21 24.65
CA ALA A 209 -21.53 -4.51 24.19
C ALA A 209 -20.42 -4.33 23.15
N GLY A 210 -19.52 -5.31 23.06
CA GLY A 210 -18.43 -5.29 22.12
C GLY A 210 -17.56 -6.54 22.21
N LYS A 211 -16.47 -6.56 21.45
CA LYS A 211 -15.51 -7.66 21.45
C LYS A 211 -14.17 -7.19 22.02
N LEU A 212 -13.71 -7.93 23.01
CA LEU A 212 -12.38 -7.75 23.60
C LEU A 212 -11.42 -8.76 22.96
N VAL A 213 -10.27 -8.26 22.48
CA VAL A 213 -9.27 -9.06 21.80
C VAL A 213 -7.89 -8.78 22.39
N VAL A 214 -7.08 -9.82 22.60
CA VAL A 214 -5.66 -9.68 22.89
C VAL A 214 -4.86 -10.37 21.80
N SER A 215 -3.93 -9.66 21.22
CA SER A 215 -3.07 -10.18 20.16
C SER A 215 -1.58 -9.94 20.44
N ASN A 216 -0.72 -10.78 19.85
CA ASN A 216 0.72 -10.51 19.84
C ASN A 216 1.08 -9.44 18.79
N ILE A 217 2.37 -9.07 18.73
CA ILE A 217 2.88 -8.06 17.79
C ILE A 217 2.74 -8.45 16.31
N ASN A 218 2.51 -9.73 16.01
CA ASN A 218 2.29 -10.25 14.66
C ASN A 218 0.80 -10.28 14.29
N GLY A 219 -0.09 -9.78 15.16
CA GLY A 219 -1.54 -9.77 14.93
C GLY A 219 -2.24 -11.10 15.23
N GLN A 220 -1.53 -12.13 15.72
CA GLN A 220 -2.16 -13.38 16.12
C GLN A 220 -3.01 -13.16 17.38
N ILE A 221 -4.29 -13.51 17.30
CA ILE A 221 -5.23 -13.43 18.41
C ILE A 221 -4.92 -14.56 19.40
N LEU A 222 -4.74 -14.22 20.66
CA LEU A 222 -4.42 -15.12 21.75
C LEU A 222 -5.59 -15.28 22.74
N TYR A 223 -6.40 -14.25 22.83
CA TYR A 223 -7.60 -14.21 23.66
C TYR A 223 -8.64 -13.38 22.97
N ASP A 224 -9.88 -13.85 22.96
CA ASP A 224 -11.03 -13.06 22.54
C ASP A 224 -12.26 -13.39 23.41
N LYS A 225 -13.09 -12.39 23.64
CA LYS A 225 -14.29 -12.49 24.46
C LYS A 225 -15.35 -11.50 23.97
N ASP A 226 -16.56 -12.02 23.75
CA ASP A 226 -17.72 -11.18 23.51
C ASP A 226 -18.25 -10.64 24.85
N MET A 227 -18.31 -9.34 24.94
CA MET A 227 -18.76 -8.59 26.11
C MET A 227 -20.23 -8.15 25.88
N SER A 228 -21.17 -8.84 26.49
CA SER A 228 -22.62 -8.61 26.30
C SER A 228 -23.22 -7.54 27.23
N ASN A 229 -22.53 -7.18 28.29
CA ASN A 229 -22.94 -6.20 29.29
C ASN A 229 -21.81 -5.20 29.58
N ILE A 230 -22.19 -4.03 30.12
CA ILE A 230 -21.25 -3.01 30.58
C ILE A 230 -20.53 -3.56 31.80
N ILE A 231 -19.32 -4.05 31.58
CA ILE A 231 -18.39 -4.40 32.64
C ILE A 231 -17.27 -3.37 32.58
N ASN A 232 -17.20 -2.52 33.61
CA ASN A 232 -16.19 -1.45 33.61
C ASN A 232 -14.76 -1.97 33.82
N GLN A 233 -14.61 -3.20 34.31
CA GLN A 233 -13.30 -3.83 34.54
C GLN A 233 -13.34 -5.29 34.18
N GLU A 234 -12.31 -5.77 33.50
CA GLU A 234 -12.14 -7.19 33.14
C GLU A 234 -10.72 -7.60 33.49
N GLN A 235 -10.58 -8.81 34.04
CA GLN A 235 -9.29 -9.44 34.31
C GLN A 235 -8.96 -10.43 33.21
N ILE A 236 -7.77 -10.32 32.66
CA ILE A 236 -7.27 -11.17 31.57
C ILE A 236 -6.07 -11.96 32.08
N ASP A 237 -6.05 -13.26 31.80
CA ASP A 237 -4.93 -14.15 32.09
C ASP A 237 -4.33 -14.69 30.78
N ILE A 238 -3.14 -14.21 30.46
CA ILE A 238 -2.28 -14.70 29.38
C ILE A 238 -0.92 -15.15 29.92
N SER A 239 -0.86 -15.59 31.17
CA SER A 239 0.38 -15.99 31.86
C SER A 239 1.08 -17.19 31.24
N HIS A 240 0.39 -17.95 30.38
CA HIS A 240 0.93 -19.10 29.65
C HIS A 240 1.64 -18.72 28.33
N TYR A 241 1.58 -17.44 27.93
CA TYR A 241 2.28 -16.94 26.76
C TYR A 241 3.66 -16.39 27.11
N PRO A 242 4.59 -16.32 26.13
CA PRO A 242 5.94 -15.82 26.35
C PRO A 242 5.97 -14.35 26.81
N SER A 243 7.08 -13.96 27.46
CA SER A 243 7.35 -12.55 27.73
C SER A 243 7.41 -11.75 26.43
N GLY A 244 6.82 -10.57 26.44
CA GLY A 244 6.72 -9.76 25.22
C GLY A 244 5.70 -8.62 25.31
N ARG A 245 5.45 -7.98 24.18
CA ARG A 245 4.42 -6.95 24.05
C ARG A 245 3.18 -7.55 23.41
N TYR A 246 2.03 -7.16 23.96
CA TYR A 246 0.72 -7.61 23.51
C TYR A 246 -0.19 -6.40 23.34
N ASN A 247 -1.03 -6.42 22.31
CA ASN A 247 -2.07 -5.42 22.11
C ASN A 247 -3.36 -5.91 22.75
N VAL A 248 -4.02 -5.03 23.46
CA VAL A 248 -5.35 -5.24 24.04
C VAL A 248 -6.29 -4.27 23.36
N GLU A 249 -7.35 -4.77 22.74
CA GLU A 249 -8.27 -3.98 21.95
C GLU A 249 -9.71 -4.33 22.30
N PHE A 250 -10.55 -3.31 22.47
CA PHE A 250 -11.99 -3.46 22.63
C PHE A 250 -12.73 -2.78 21.47
N TRP A 251 -13.54 -3.54 20.79
CA TRP A 251 -14.32 -3.14 19.62
C TRP A 251 -15.79 -3.09 19.98
N PRO A 252 -16.41 -1.90 20.16
CA PRO A 252 -17.82 -1.76 20.48
C PRO A 252 -18.71 -2.30 19.35
N GLU A 253 -19.79 -3.01 19.67
CA GLU A 253 -20.76 -3.49 18.69
C GLU A 253 -21.54 -2.35 18.03
N LYS A 254 -21.88 -1.31 18.79
CA LYS A 254 -22.57 -0.12 18.30
C LYS A 254 -21.61 1.04 18.24
N VAL A 255 -21.15 1.35 17.05
CA VAL A 255 -20.15 2.39 16.83
C VAL A 255 -20.81 3.65 16.30
N LYS A 256 -20.93 4.69 17.14
CA LYS A 256 -21.38 6.01 16.69
C LYS A 256 -20.28 6.80 15.97
N ASP A 257 -19.01 6.66 16.39
CA ASP A 257 -17.91 7.54 15.97
C ASP A 257 -16.68 6.77 15.48
N ARG A 258 -16.84 5.47 15.14
CA ARG A 258 -15.73 4.60 14.68
C ARG A 258 -14.53 4.63 15.64
N VAL A 259 -14.80 4.50 16.90
CA VAL A 259 -13.80 4.47 17.95
C VAL A 259 -13.62 3.03 18.40
N TYR A 260 -12.37 2.55 18.44
CA TYR A 260 -12.00 1.39 19.22
C TYR A 260 -11.12 1.80 20.39
N TYR A 261 -11.01 0.96 21.38
CA TYR A 261 -10.26 1.25 22.59
C TYR A 261 -9.09 0.28 22.69
N GLY A 262 -7.90 0.78 23.00
CA GLY A 262 -6.73 -0.06 22.97
C GLY A 262 -5.63 0.35 23.93
N ALA A 263 -4.82 -0.63 24.34
CA ALA A 263 -3.60 -0.43 25.11
C ALA A 263 -2.55 -1.48 24.70
N GLN A 264 -1.31 -1.24 25.12
CA GLN A 264 -0.28 -2.26 25.09
C GLN A 264 0.03 -2.73 26.51
N VAL A 265 0.16 -4.03 26.68
CA VAL A 265 0.64 -4.66 27.90
C VAL A 265 1.98 -5.33 27.63
N VAL A 266 2.89 -5.20 28.59
CA VAL A 266 4.20 -5.87 28.56
C VAL A 266 4.16 -7.01 29.55
N LEU A 267 4.34 -8.25 29.07
CA LEU A 267 4.60 -9.38 29.95
C LEU A 267 6.08 -9.43 30.28
N SER A 268 6.42 -9.25 31.54
CA SER A 268 7.76 -9.47 32.05
C SER A 268 7.89 -10.93 32.48
N GLY A 269 8.99 -11.58 32.09
CA GLY A 269 9.26 -12.97 32.47
C GLY A 269 9.23 -13.19 33.98
N LYS A 270 8.89 -14.41 34.35
CA LYS A 270 9.04 -14.92 35.72
C LYS A 270 10.49 -15.00 36.11
#